data_5059925fb60218948abd2e360806f2eb
#
_entry.id   5059925fb60218948abd2e360806f2eb
#
_cell.length_a   1.000
_cell.length_b   1.000
_cell.length_c   1.000
_cell.angle_alpha   90.00
_cell.angle_beta   90.00
_cell.angle_gamma   90.00
#
_symmetry.space_group_name_H-M   'P 1'
#
loop_
_entity.id
_entity.type
_entity.pdbx_description
1 polymer ?
#
loop_
_entity_poly.entity_id
_entity_poly.type
_entity_poly.pdbx_seq_one_letter_code
_entity_poly.pdbx_strand_id
1 'polypeptide(L)'
;SLLLKACQKDTSFVDAHCLPRVLDMPIVDRYTYKDLDGYFCCAYGLEGPGDHAYKELEKAFALMEQANNLGSIMKFDLSEETRAFIRQCVEAYEAEPKYADNFRPLINGYRMILTLTKKYAVLVMNPPYMKATNMNNCLKTYVEGNYEKGSLDMYSTFIMLAMNSICRNGKISMIVQPTWLVNYSFGSMRKYMLDNFSINSLLHMGRGNFGNDWGSIAFTLSEGSSNSISTGIG
;
A
#
# COMPACT_ATOMS: atom_id res chain seq x y z
N SER A 1 -10.16 -17.16 -8.04
CA SER A 1 -10.09 -16.72 -6.66
C SER A 1 -11.27 -17.26 -5.87
N LEU A 2 -11.11 -17.43 -4.55
CA LEU A 2 -12.17 -17.91 -3.64
C LEU A 2 -13.41 -17.00 -3.66
N LEU A 3 -13.22 -15.71 -3.82
CA LEU A 3 -14.29 -14.70 -3.96
C LEU A 3 -15.11 -14.90 -5.23
N LEU A 4 -14.47 -15.17 -6.37
CA LEU A 4 -15.16 -15.48 -7.63
C LEU A 4 -15.96 -16.78 -7.52
N LYS A 5 -15.47 -17.81 -6.82
CA LYS A 5 -16.22 -19.04 -6.58
C LYS A 5 -17.40 -18.87 -5.62
N ALA A 6 -17.30 -17.95 -4.64
CA ALA A 6 -18.42 -17.61 -3.76
C ALA A 6 -19.50 -16.83 -4.52
N CYS A 7 -19.11 -15.88 -5.37
CA CYS A 7 -20.03 -15.11 -6.22
C CYS A 7 -20.73 -15.97 -7.30
N GLN A 8 -20.14 -17.09 -7.73
CA GLN A 8 -20.78 -18.01 -8.71
C GLN A 8 -22.01 -18.72 -8.15
N LYS A 9 -22.18 -18.81 -6.83
CA LYS A 9 -23.32 -19.46 -6.18
C LYS A 9 -24.45 -18.50 -5.80
N ASP A 10 -24.18 -17.22 -5.70
CA ASP A 10 -25.15 -16.19 -5.35
C ASP A 10 -24.89 -14.93 -6.14
N THR A 11 -25.68 -14.74 -7.20
CA THR A 11 -25.57 -13.58 -8.09
C THR A 11 -26.11 -12.28 -7.50
N SER A 12 -26.76 -12.33 -6.33
CA SER A 12 -27.28 -11.14 -5.63
C SER A 12 -26.18 -10.24 -5.08
N PHE A 13 -24.95 -10.75 -4.94
CA PHE A 13 -23.77 -9.99 -4.51
C PHE A 13 -23.00 -9.32 -5.65
N VAL A 14 -23.40 -9.48 -6.90
CA VAL A 14 -22.74 -8.88 -8.06
C VAL A 14 -23.33 -7.49 -8.32
N ASP A 15 -23.44 -6.69 -7.28
CA ASP A 15 -23.54 -5.24 -7.48
C ASP A 15 -22.14 -4.73 -7.83
N ALA A 16 -21.99 -3.98 -8.91
CA ALA A 16 -20.70 -3.49 -9.41
C ALA A 16 -19.88 -2.72 -8.35
N HIS A 17 -20.56 -2.25 -7.30
CA HIS A 17 -19.95 -1.56 -6.15
C HIS A 17 -19.29 -2.50 -5.13
N CYS A 18 -19.58 -3.79 -5.14
CA CYS A 18 -19.06 -4.77 -4.18
C CYS A 18 -17.85 -5.57 -4.69
N LEU A 19 -17.47 -5.41 -5.95
CA LEU A 19 -16.32 -6.11 -6.51
C LEU A 19 -15.01 -5.48 -6.01
N PRO A 20 -14.02 -6.31 -5.59
CA PRO A 20 -12.73 -5.80 -5.22
C PRO A 20 -12.05 -5.13 -6.42
N ARG A 21 -11.55 -3.92 -6.23
CA ARG A 21 -10.71 -3.25 -7.24
C ARG A 21 -9.33 -3.90 -7.21
N VAL A 22 -8.97 -4.58 -8.27
CA VAL A 22 -7.62 -5.10 -8.49
C VAL A 22 -6.87 -4.08 -9.34
N LEU A 23 -5.75 -3.60 -8.82
CA LEU A 23 -4.87 -2.69 -9.52
C LEU A 23 -3.58 -3.43 -9.86
N ASP A 24 -3.29 -3.54 -11.14
CA ASP A 24 -1.98 -4.00 -11.59
C ASP A 24 -0.97 -2.85 -11.50
N MET A 25 0.29 -3.19 -11.18
CA MET A 25 1.37 -2.21 -11.26
C MET A 25 1.54 -1.79 -12.72
N PRO A 26 1.29 -0.51 -13.06
CA PRO A 26 1.47 -0.06 -14.41
C PRO A 26 2.95 -0.11 -14.79
N ILE A 27 3.24 -0.62 -15.99
CA ILE A 27 4.56 -0.43 -16.60
C ILE A 27 4.55 0.99 -17.13
N VAL A 28 5.39 1.83 -16.53
CA VAL A 28 5.40 3.26 -16.77
C VAL A 28 6.75 3.67 -17.30
N ASP A 29 6.75 4.31 -18.44
CA ASP A 29 7.88 5.06 -18.96
C ASP A 29 7.71 6.54 -18.60
N ARG A 30 8.70 7.10 -17.90
CA ARG A 30 8.76 8.49 -17.44
C ARG A 30 8.46 9.50 -18.54
N TYR A 31 8.99 9.28 -19.74
CA TYR A 31 8.82 10.20 -20.88
C TYR A 31 7.40 10.20 -21.42
N THR A 32 6.74 9.08 -21.39
CA THR A 32 5.35 8.92 -21.84
C THR A 32 4.37 9.72 -20.99
N TYR A 33 4.63 9.86 -19.67
CA TYR A 33 3.71 10.58 -18.78
C TYR A 33 3.70 12.08 -18.99
N LYS A 34 4.85 12.69 -19.15
CA LYS A 34 4.99 14.14 -19.30
C LYS A 34 4.20 14.66 -20.49
N ASP A 35 4.25 13.93 -21.59
CA ASP A 35 3.54 14.29 -22.82
C ASP A 35 2.05 13.94 -22.73
N LEU A 36 1.73 12.76 -22.15
CA LEU A 36 0.34 12.31 -21.99
C LEU A 36 -0.47 13.20 -21.07
N ASP A 37 0.13 13.77 -20.02
CA ASP A 37 -0.58 14.64 -19.07
C ASP A 37 -1.07 15.93 -19.76
N GLY A 38 -0.23 16.57 -20.56
CA GLY A 38 -0.60 17.74 -21.35
C GLY A 38 -1.69 17.42 -22.39
N TYR A 39 -1.55 16.30 -23.10
CA TYR A 39 -2.57 15.86 -24.08
C TYR A 39 -3.89 15.48 -23.40
N PHE A 40 -3.82 14.86 -22.21
CA PHE A 40 -5.00 14.52 -21.42
C PHE A 40 -5.76 15.78 -21.01
N CYS A 41 -5.09 16.75 -20.44
CA CYS A 41 -5.71 18.01 -20.01
C CYS A 41 -6.38 18.74 -21.18
N CYS A 42 -5.72 18.82 -22.32
CA CYS A 42 -6.34 19.35 -23.55
C CYS A 42 -7.58 18.57 -23.97
N ALA A 43 -7.53 17.24 -23.99
CA ALA A 43 -8.63 16.39 -24.44
C ALA A 43 -9.87 16.49 -23.55
N TYR A 44 -9.69 16.74 -22.26
CA TYR A 44 -10.77 16.84 -21.28
C TYR A 44 -11.13 18.28 -20.89
N GLY A 45 -10.46 19.29 -21.46
CA GLY A 45 -10.68 20.70 -21.14
C GLY A 45 -10.33 21.05 -19.69
N LEU A 46 -9.33 20.35 -19.12
CA LEU A 46 -8.82 20.60 -17.78
C LEU A 46 -7.66 21.60 -17.84
N GLU A 47 -7.50 22.36 -16.76
CA GLU A 47 -6.26 23.09 -16.53
C GLU A 47 -5.16 22.09 -16.19
N GLY A 48 -3.95 22.30 -16.74
CA GLY A 48 -2.80 21.48 -16.40
C GLY A 48 -2.38 21.68 -14.94
N PRO A 49 -1.54 20.78 -14.39
CA PRO A 49 -1.04 20.93 -13.04
C PRO A 49 -0.19 22.20 -12.93
N GLY A 50 -0.30 22.94 -11.83
CA GLY A 50 0.58 24.04 -11.54
C GLY A 50 2.05 23.58 -11.42
N ASP A 51 3.01 24.51 -11.50
CA ASP A 51 4.45 24.20 -11.47
C ASP A 51 4.87 23.30 -10.29
N HIS A 52 4.25 23.48 -9.12
CA HIS A 52 4.52 22.67 -7.94
C HIS A 52 4.01 21.23 -8.12
N ALA A 53 2.77 21.09 -8.51
CA ALA A 53 2.14 19.80 -8.76
C ALA A 53 2.87 19.02 -9.87
N TYR A 54 3.29 19.73 -10.91
CA TYR A 54 4.08 19.15 -11.99
C TYR A 54 5.39 18.51 -11.49
N LYS A 55 6.14 19.19 -10.63
CA LYS A 55 7.39 18.67 -10.05
C LYS A 55 7.15 17.46 -9.14
N GLU A 56 6.04 17.44 -8.40
CA GLU A 56 5.65 16.31 -7.57
C GLU A 56 5.29 15.10 -8.42
N LEU A 57 4.52 15.31 -9.50
CA LEU A 57 4.17 14.25 -10.45
C LEU A 57 5.40 13.68 -11.17
N GLU A 58 6.34 14.53 -11.58
CA GLU A 58 7.59 14.06 -12.18
C GLU A 58 8.38 13.12 -11.24
N LYS A 59 8.46 13.46 -9.95
CA LYS A 59 9.08 12.60 -8.94
C LYS A 59 8.30 11.30 -8.74
N ALA A 60 6.96 11.40 -8.70
CA ALA A 60 6.10 10.23 -8.52
C ALA A 60 6.26 9.25 -9.70
N PHE A 61 6.29 9.74 -10.92
CA PHE A 61 6.50 8.92 -12.11
C PHE A 61 7.91 8.30 -12.15
N ALA A 62 8.94 9.07 -11.79
CA ALA A 62 10.30 8.53 -11.68
C ALA A 62 10.39 7.39 -10.64
N LEU A 63 9.64 7.48 -9.55
CA LEU A 63 9.55 6.39 -8.56
C LEU A 63 8.81 5.18 -9.14
N MET A 64 7.75 5.40 -9.91
CA MET A 64 6.97 4.32 -10.53
C MET A 64 7.75 3.53 -11.57
N GLU A 65 8.80 4.07 -12.19
CA GLU A 65 9.72 3.30 -13.03
C GLU A 65 10.34 2.10 -12.29
N GLN A 66 10.44 2.21 -10.96
CA GLN A 66 10.94 1.16 -10.08
C GLN A 66 9.84 0.24 -9.52
N ALA A 67 8.61 0.35 -10.01
CA ALA A 67 7.45 -0.38 -9.49
C ALA A 67 7.66 -1.90 -9.45
N ASN A 68 8.37 -2.47 -10.43
CA ASN A 68 8.71 -3.90 -10.47
C ASN A 68 9.60 -4.35 -9.29
N ASN A 69 10.41 -3.45 -8.74
CA ASN A 69 11.26 -3.74 -7.58
C ASN A 69 10.58 -3.38 -6.26
N LEU A 70 9.88 -2.26 -6.22
CA LEU A 70 9.36 -1.68 -5.00
C LEU A 70 7.91 -2.10 -4.71
N GLY A 71 7.12 -2.34 -5.75
CA GLY A 71 5.72 -2.71 -5.57
C GLY A 71 4.95 -1.70 -4.72
N SER A 72 4.10 -2.21 -3.86
CA SER A 72 3.22 -1.40 -3.00
C SER A 72 3.91 -0.67 -1.84
N ILE A 73 5.22 -0.85 -1.65
CA ILE A 73 5.96 -0.11 -0.61
C ILE A 73 6.38 1.30 -1.05
N MET A 74 6.11 1.70 -2.29
CA MET A 74 6.39 3.05 -2.76
C MET A 74 5.66 4.09 -1.92
N LYS A 75 6.38 5.14 -1.53
CA LYS A 75 5.84 6.31 -0.84
C LYS A 75 5.85 7.50 -1.79
N PHE A 76 4.70 8.11 -1.95
CA PHE A 76 4.55 9.33 -2.71
C PHE A 76 4.31 10.49 -1.74
N ASP A 77 5.18 11.48 -1.79
CA ASP A 77 5.04 12.72 -1.04
C ASP A 77 4.39 13.76 -1.98
N LEU A 78 3.09 13.94 -1.81
CA LEU A 78 2.26 14.78 -2.66
C LEU A 78 1.46 15.76 -1.81
N SER A 79 1.42 17.00 -2.25
CA SER A 79 0.52 18.02 -1.73
C SER A 79 -0.96 17.67 -1.96
N GLU A 80 -1.85 18.31 -1.23
CA GLU A 80 -3.28 18.12 -1.47
C GLU A 80 -3.73 18.68 -2.82
N GLU A 81 -3.06 19.71 -3.30
CA GLU A 81 -3.26 20.27 -4.64
C GLU A 81 -3.00 19.21 -5.71
N THR A 82 -1.86 18.54 -5.67
CA THR A 82 -1.49 17.48 -6.61
C THR A 82 -2.46 16.29 -6.54
N ARG A 83 -2.86 15.89 -5.32
CA ARG A 83 -3.86 14.83 -5.15
C ARG A 83 -5.24 15.22 -5.70
N ALA A 84 -5.64 16.48 -5.54
CA ALA A 84 -6.89 16.99 -6.10
C ALA A 84 -6.87 16.96 -7.62
N PHE A 85 -5.77 17.41 -8.23
CA PHE A 85 -5.56 17.33 -9.67
C PHE A 85 -5.65 15.88 -10.18
N ILE A 86 -4.94 14.94 -9.54
CA ILE A 86 -4.99 13.52 -9.92
C ILE A 86 -6.43 12.97 -9.82
N ARG A 87 -7.17 13.30 -8.75
CA ARG A 87 -8.57 12.89 -8.60
C ARG A 87 -9.43 13.42 -9.74
N GLN A 88 -9.29 14.71 -10.06
CA GLN A 88 -10.01 15.34 -11.15
C GLN A 88 -9.76 14.64 -12.50
N CYS A 89 -8.51 14.30 -12.79
CA CYS A 89 -8.16 13.55 -14.00
C CYS A 89 -8.82 12.15 -14.03
N VAL A 90 -8.78 11.42 -12.91
CA VAL A 90 -9.39 10.09 -12.82
C VAL A 90 -10.90 10.17 -12.96
N GLU A 91 -11.56 11.12 -12.29
CA GLU A 91 -13.01 11.34 -12.37
C GLU A 91 -13.47 11.74 -13.77
N ALA A 92 -12.74 12.65 -14.44
CA ALA A 92 -13.05 13.05 -15.82
C ALA A 92 -12.96 11.86 -16.78
N TYR A 93 -11.92 11.03 -16.65
CA TYR A 93 -11.79 9.82 -17.45
C TYR A 93 -12.88 8.78 -17.16
N GLU A 94 -13.26 8.58 -15.90
CA GLU A 94 -14.31 7.63 -15.52
C GLU A 94 -15.69 8.07 -15.99
N ALA A 95 -15.95 9.39 -16.04
CA ALA A 95 -17.22 9.95 -16.53
C ALA A 95 -17.39 9.76 -18.04
N GLU A 96 -16.34 9.97 -18.82
CA GLU A 96 -16.35 9.81 -20.27
C GLU A 96 -14.98 9.32 -20.77
N PRO A 97 -14.78 8.02 -20.99
CA PRO A 97 -13.48 7.47 -21.39
C PRO A 97 -13.12 7.82 -22.84
N LYS A 98 -12.77 9.08 -23.11
CA LYS A 98 -12.24 9.51 -24.41
C LYS A 98 -10.86 8.92 -24.62
N TYR A 99 -10.58 8.44 -25.82
CA TYR A 99 -9.28 7.87 -26.19
C TYR A 99 -8.76 6.84 -25.16
N ALA A 100 -9.67 5.92 -24.74
CA ALA A 100 -9.49 5.04 -23.61
C ALA A 100 -8.14 4.29 -23.59
N ASP A 101 -7.70 3.77 -24.74
CA ASP A 101 -6.46 2.99 -24.84
C ASP A 101 -5.21 3.88 -24.69
N ASN A 102 -5.25 5.11 -25.14
CA ASN A 102 -4.11 6.03 -25.08
C ASN A 102 -3.86 6.54 -23.66
N PHE A 103 -4.93 6.87 -22.91
CA PHE A 103 -4.81 7.44 -21.57
C PHE A 103 -4.88 6.42 -20.43
N ARG A 104 -5.23 5.17 -20.71
CA ARG A 104 -5.31 4.10 -19.69
C ARG A 104 -4.03 3.94 -18.86
N PRO A 105 -2.79 3.97 -19.43
CA PRO A 105 -1.57 3.88 -18.65
C PRO A 105 -1.43 5.02 -17.65
N LEU A 106 -1.67 6.27 -18.07
CA LEU A 106 -1.64 7.45 -17.21
C LEU A 106 -2.64 7.33 -16.06
N ILE A 107 -3.89 7.02 -16.38
CA ILE A 107 -4.96 6.90 -15.39
C ILE A 107 -4.71 5.74 -14.40
N ASN A 108 -4.18 4.63 -14.88
CA ASN A 108 -3.77 3.53 -13.98
C ASN A 108 -2.64 3.96 -13.05
N GLY A 109 -1.67 4.74 -13.53
CA GLY A 109 -0.65 5.36 -12.70
C GLY A 109 -1.24 6.28 -11.63
N TYR A 110 -2.15 7.15 -12.00
CA TYR A 110 -2.86 8.04 -11.09
C TYR A 110 -3.68 7.28 -10.04
N ARG A 111 -4.42 6.26 -10.44
CA ARG A 111 -5.16 5.37 -9.52
C ARG A 111 -4.22 4.68 -8.54
N MET A 112 -3.04 4.23 -8.99
CA MET A 112 -2.03 3.60 -8.14
C MET A 112 -1.50 4.60 -7.10
N ILE A 113 -1.11 5.80 -7.52
CA ILE A 113 -0.65 6.88 -6.65
C ILE A 113 -1.72 7.20 -5.57
N LEU A 114 -2.97 7.40 -5.98
CA LEU A 114 -4.07 7.67 -5.06
C LEU A 114 -4.27 6.51 -4.07
N THR A 115 -4.16 5.27 -4.54
CA THR A 115 -4.32 4.09 -3.69
C THR A 115 -3.22 4.00 -2.65
N LEU A 116 -1.96 4.20 -3.03
CA LEU A 116 -0.82 4.09 -2.12
C LEU A 116 -0.67 5.30 -1.18
N THR A 117 -1.30 6.42 -1.48
CA THR A 117 -1.30 7.61 -0.60
C THR A 117 -2.53 7.73 0.29
N LYS A 118 -3.55 6.90 0.04
CA LYS A 118 -4.79 6.92 0.83
C LYS A 118 -4.59 6.33 2.22
N LYS A 119 -5.32 6.85 3.20
CA LYS A 119 -5.46 6.24 4.52
C LYS A 119 -6.66 5.30 4.55
N TYR A 120 -6.52 4.18 5.23
CA TYR A 120 -7.50 3.11 5.27
C TYR A 120 -8.08 2.92 6.67
N ALA A 121 -9.37 2.62 6.77
CA ALA A 121 -10.01 2.25 8.03
C ALA A 121 -9.60 0.82 8.45
N VAL A 122 -9.36 -0.07 7.49
CA VAL A 122 -8.94 -1.45 7.74
C VAL A 122 -7.87 -1.84 6.71
N LEU A 123 -6.79 -2.44 7.19
CA LEU A 123 -5.75 -3.05 6.37
C LEU A 123 -5.57 -4.51 6.77
N VAL A 124 -5.67 -5.40 5.80
CA VAL A 124 -5.43 -6.84 6.00
C VAL A 124 -4.33 -7.28 5.04
N MET A 125 -3.26 -7.86 5.57
CA MET A 125 -2.09 -8.20 4.77
C MET A 125 -1.50 -9.55 5.15
N ASN A 126 -0.98 -10.24 4.14
CA ASN A 126 -0.04 -11.36 4.28
C ASN A 126 1.21 -10.99 3.46
N PRO A 127 2.16 -10.25 4.05
CA PRO A 127 3.31 -9.72 3.32
C PRO A 127 4.31 -10.81 2.96
N PRO A 128 5.16 -10.58 1.95
CA PRO A 128 6.25 -11.47 1.63
C PRO A 128 7.30 -11.49 2.73
N TYR A 129 7.99 -12.64 2.87
CA TYR A 129 9.09 -12.84 3.80
C TYR A 129 10.41 -12.83 3.03
N MET A 130 11.20 -11.78 3.20
CA MET A 130 12.49 -11.63 2.55
C MET A 130 13.41 -10.82 3.46
N LYS A 131 14.45 -11.47 3.95
CA LYS A 131 15.48 -10.79 4.76
C LYS A 131 16.20 -9.72 3.96
N ALA A 132 16.64 -8.66 4.62
CA ALA A 132 17.41 -7.57 4.00
C ALA A 132 18.66 -8.05 3.23
N THR A 133 19.26 -9.17 3.65
CA THR A 133 20.39 -9.80 2.97
C THR A 133 20.06 -10.37 1.59
N ASN A 134 18.80 -10.64 1.32
CA ASN A 134 18.30 -11.21 0.07
C ASN A 134 17.67 -10.15 -0.85
N MET A 135 17.56 -8.92 -0.38
CA MET A 135 17.07 -7.80 -1.19
C MET A 135 18.14 -7.37 -2.19
N ASN A 136 17.73 -7.01 -3.41
CA ASN A 136 18.63 -6.34 -4.33
C ASN A 136 19.00 -4.93 -3.82
N ASN A 137 20.05 -4.33 -4.36
CA ASN A 137 20.53 -3.03 -3.87
C ASN A 137 19.48 -1.91 -3.95
N CYS A 138 18.69 -1.88 -5.01
CA CYS A 138 17.64 -0.89 -5.21
C CYS A 138 16.60 -0.98 -4.08
N LEU A 139 16.03 -2.17 -3.86
CA LEU A 139 15.03 -2.43 -2.83
C LEU A 139 15.59 -2.16 -1.43
N LYS A 140 16.81 -2.64 -1.15
CA LYS A 140 17.46 -2.47 0.14
C LYS A 140 17.66 -1.00 0.47
N THR A 141 18.26 -0.21 -0.43
CA THR A 141 18.48 1.23 -0.24
C THR A 141 17.17 1.97 -0.02
N TYR A 142 16.14 1.60 -0.79
CA TYR A 142 14.82 2.22 -0.66
C TYR A 142 14.17 1.92 0.71
N VAL A 143 14.22 0.67 1.15
CA VAL A 143 13.65 0.22 2.43
C VAL A 143 14.41 0.85 3.62
N GLU A 144 15.73 0.87 3.57
CA GLU A 144 16.56 1.52 4.60
C GLU A 144 16.26 3.03 4.71
N GLY A 145 16.08 3.72 3.60
CA GLY A 145 15.79 5.16 3.58
C GLY A 145 14.35 5.52 3.98
N ASN A 146 13.37 4.67 3.69
CA ASN A 146 11.96 4.99 3.87
C ASN A 146 11.28 4.26 5.04
N TYR A 147 11.85 3.13 5.48
CA TYR A 147 11.27 2.23 6.49
C TYR A 147 12.34 1.73 7.48
N GLU A 148 13.24 2.61 7.93
CA GLU A 148 14.39 2.29 8.77
C GLU A 148 14.09 1.27 9.88
N LYS A 149 13.05 1.52 10.68
CA LYS A 149 12.64 0.65 11.79
C LYS A 149 12.15 -0.74 11.35
N GLY A 150 11.72 -0.89 10.09
CA GLY A 150 11.22 -2.12 9.50
C GLY A 150 12.13 -2.72 8.43
N SER A 151 13.36 -2.23 8.27
CA SER A 151 14.23 -2.55 7.13
C SER A 151 14.88 -3.94 7.17
N LEU A 152 14.74 -4.69 8.25
CA LEU A 152 15.39 -6.00 8.46
C LEU A 152 14.78 -7.13 7.63
N ASP A 153 13.49 -7.05 7.34
CA ASP A 153 12.75 -8.04 6.55
C ASP A 153 11.57 -7.36 5.85
N MET A 154 11.14 -7.89 4.72
CA MET A 154 10.00 -7.33 3.99
C MET A 154 8.73 -7.33 4.83
N TYR A 155 8.44 -8.37 5.61
CA TYR A 155 7.26 -8.35 6.45
C TYR A 155 7.28 -7.21 7.48
N SER A 156 8.45 -6.88 8.04
CA SER A 156 8.59 -5.75 8.95
C SER A 156 8.47 -4.40 8.25
N THR A 157 8.93 -4.30 7.00
CA THR A 157 8.67 -3.14 6.13
C THR A 157 7.17 -2.94 5.93
N PHE A 158 6.41 -4.02 5.65
CA PHE A 158 4.97 -3.96 5.49
C PHE A 158 4.22 -3.67 6.80
N ILE A 159 4.74 -4.06 7.96
CA ILE A 159 4.20 -3.62 9.27
C ILE A 159 4.32 -2.08 9.38
N MET A 160 5.49 -1.52 9.05
CA MET A 160 5.69 -0.06 9.05
C MET A 160 4.82 0.65 8.02
N LEU A 161 4.67 0.07 6.82
CA LEU A 161 3.77 0.58 5.79
C LEU A 161 2.32 0.64 6.30
N ALA A 162 1.83 -0.44 6.89
CA ALA A 162 0.47 -0.52 7.41
C ALA A 162 0.23 0.52 8.51
N MET A 163 1.14 0.65 9.47
CA MET A 163 1.06 1.65 10.53
C MET A 163 1.05 3.08 9.97
N ASN A 164 1.76 3.34 8.88
CA ASN A 164 1.77 4.64 8.21
C ASN A 164 0.54 4.88 7.31
N SER A 165 -0.19 3.84 6.93
CA SER A 165 -1.31 3.92 5.95
C SER A 165 -2.70 3.79 6.60
N ILE A 166 -2.77 3.60 7.90
CA ILE A 166 -4.05 3.51 8.61
C ILE A 166 -4.58 4.91 8.97
N CYS A 167 -5.91 5.09 8.96
CA CYS A 167 -6.55 6.30 9.48
C CYS A 167 -6.71 6.20 11.01
N ARG A 168 -7.03 7.32 11.64
CA ARG A 168 -7.35 7.36 13.08
C ARG A 168 -8.47 6.37 13.42
N ASN A 169 -8.25 5.58 14.48
CA ASN A 169 -9.12 4.47 14.91
C ASN A 169 -9.23 3.30 13.91
N GLY A 170 -8.41 3.29 12.87
CA GLY A 170 -8.35 2.18 11.92
C GLY A 170 -7.73 0.93 12.52
N LYS A 171 -7.89 -0.19 11.82
CA LYS A 171 -7.41 -1.50 12.26
C LYS A 171 -6.49 -2.15 11.22
N ILE A 172 -5.42 -2.74 11.71
CA ILE A 172 -4.47 -3.52 10.91
C ILE A 172 -4.57 -4.96 11.35
N SER A 173 -4.70 -5.90 10.42
CA SER A 173 -4.62 -7.33 10.67
C SER A 173 -3.59 -7.95 9.74
N MET A 174 -2.64 -8.69 10.31
CA MET A 174 -1.54 -9.28 9.54
C MET A 174 -1.21 -10.69 10.00
N ILE A 175 -0.72 -11.49 9.05
CA ILE A 175 -0.07 -12.78 9.32
C ILE A 175 1.39 -12.62 8.93
N VAL A 176 2.31 -12.82 9.90
CA VAL A 176 3.76 -12.64 9.72
C VAL A 176 4.56 -13.68 10.48
N GLN A 177 5.87 -13.71 10.28
CA GLN A 177 6.79 -14.53 11.09
C GLN A 177 6.86 -14.03 12.53
N PRO A 178 7.08 -14.91 13.53
CA PRO A 178 7.12 -14.56 14.96
C PRO A 178 8.40 -13.84 15.39
N THR A 179 9.43 -13.83 14.56
CA THR A 179 10.78 -13.35 14.92
C THR A 179 10.82 -11.92 15.43
N TRP A 180 9.92 -11.06 14.97
CA TRP A 180 9.84 -9.67 15.44
C TRP A 180 9.45 -9.53 16.91
N LEU A 181 8.78 -10.52 17.51
CA LEU A 181 8.40 -10.47 18.92
C LEU A 181 9.60 -10.56 19.86
N VAL A 182 10.57 -11.40 19.52
CA VAL A 182 11.63 -11.80 20.46
C VAL A 182 13.02 -11.35 20.03
N ASN A 183 13.28 -11.17 18.72
CA ASN A 183 14.59 -10.78 18.25
C ASN A 183 14.90 -9.33 18.64
N TYR A 184 16.07 -9.13 19.24
CA TYR A 184 16.54 -7.81 19.70
C TYR A 184 16.59 -6.78 18.56
N SER A 185 16.96 -7.20 17.36
CA SER A 185 17.09 -6.31 16.20
C SER A 185 15.80 -5.58 15.82
N PHE A 186 14.62 -6.11 16.18
CA PHE A 186 13.33 -5.45 15.95
C PHE A 186 12.90 -4.53 17.11
N GLY A 187 13.77 -4.25 18.09
CA GLY A 187 13.45 -3.48 19.29
C GLY A 187 12.89 -2.09 18.98
N SER A 188 13.47 -1.36 18.02
CA SER A 188 13.00 -0.02 17.62
C SER A 188 11.60 -0.05 16.98
N MET A 189 11.33 -1.06 16.17
CA MET A 189 10.00 -1.25 15.56
C MET A 189 8.95 -1.60 16.63
N ARG A 190 9.27 -2.54 17.55
CA ARG A 190 8.34 -2.88 18.66
C ARG A 190 8.04 -1.67 19.55
N LYS A 191 9.08 -0.90 19.89
CA LYS A 191 8.88 0.33 20.66
C LYS A 191 7.94 1.28 19.94
N TYR A 192 8.18 1.57 18.67
CA TYR A 192 7.31 2.44 17.88
C TYR A 192 5.87 1.91 17.83
N MET A 193 5.70 0.59 17.63
CA MET A 193 4.38 -0.05 17.61
C MET A 193 3.66 0.15 18.94
N LEU A 194 4.30 -0.14 20.06
CA LEU A 194 3.69 -0.06 21.41
C LEU A 194 3.43 1.38 21.85
N ASP A 195 4.24 2.33 21.41
CA ASP A 195 4.05 3.75 21.72
C ASP A 195 2.84 4.36 20.97
N ASN A 196 2.48 3.82 19.80
CA ASN A 196 1.49 4.45 18.90
C ASN A 196 0.25 3.56 18.64
N PHE A 197 0.33 2.27 18.92
CA PHE A 197 -0.72 1.30 18.59
C PHE A 197 -1.02 0.40 19.78
N SER A 198 -2.27 -0.05 19.83
CA SER A 198 -2.71 -1.10 20.76
C SER A 198 -2.77 -2.44 20.04
N ILE A 199 -2.21 -3.48 20.65
CA ILE A 199 -2.35 -4.87 20.17
C ILE A 199 -3.71 -5.38 20.68
N ASN A 200 -4.68 -5.54 19.77
CA ASN A 200 -6.02 -6.01 20.12
C ASN A 200 -6.07 -7.54 20.25
N SER A 201 -5.33 -8.22 19.40
CA SER A 201 -5.21 -9.69 19.43
C SER A 201 -3.85 -10.12 18.90
N LEU A 202 -3.35 -11.24 19.43
CA LEU A 202 -2.14 -11.88 18.97
C LEU A 202 -2.31 -13.39 19.14
N LEU A 203 -2.25 -14.12 18.01
CA LEU A 203 -2.40 -15.56 17.95
C LEU A 203 -1.15 -16.19 17.36
N HIS A 204 -0.45 -17.02 18.13
CA HIS A 204 0.64 -17.85 17.62
C HIS A 204 0.07 -19.13 17.03
N MET A 205 0.15 -19.30 15.72
CA MET A 205 -0.45 -20.41 14.99
C MET A 205 0.38 -21.71 14.99
N GLY A 206 1.52 -21.72 15.65
CA GLY A 206 2.41 -22.87 15.66
C GLY A 206 3.24 -23.04 14.38
N ARG A 207 3.95 -24.17 14.29
CA ARG A 207 4.77 -24.54 13.15
C ARG A 207 3.96 -25.35 12.14
N GLY A 208 4.43 -25.39 10.87
CA GLY A 208 3.82 -26.22 9.82
C GLY A 208 2.63 -25.58 9.10
N ASN A 209 2.08 -24.48 9.60
CA ASN A 209 1.09 -23.71 8.86
C ASN A 209 1.80 -22.93 7.75
N PHE A 210 1.22 -22.92 6.54
CA PHE A 210 1.80 -22.26 5.35
C PHE A 210 3.14 -22.83 4.84
N GLY A 211 3.49 -24.08 5.19
CA GLY A 211 4.73 -24.73 4.71
C GLY A 211 6.02 -24.14 5.32
N ASN A 212 5.93 -23.42 6.43
CA ASN A 212 7.04 -22.75 7.09
C ASN A 212 7.35 -23.41 8.43
N ASP A 213 8.61 -23.84 8.65
CA ASP A 213 9.08 -24.41 9.92
C ASP A 213 9.16 -23.40 11.08
N TRP A 214 9.18 -22.10 10.77
CA TRP A 214 9.36 -21.03 11.76
C TRP A 214 8.08 -20.65 12.51
N GLY A 215 6.93 -21.13 12.07
CA GLY A 215 5.63 -20.72 12.57
C GLY A 215 5.15 -19.38 12.01
N SER A 216 3.92 -19.04 12.36
CA SER A 216 3.30 -17.78 11.95
C SER A 216 2.53 -17.15 13.11
N ILE A 217 2.43 -15.84 13.11
CA ILE A 217 1.64 -15.07 14.05
C ILE A 217 0.60 -14.25 13.29
N ALA A 218 -0.65 -14.38 13.70
CA ALA A 218 -1.70 -13.46 13.33
C ALA A 218 -1.86 -12.43 14.45
N PHE A 219 -1.94 -11.15 14.09
CA PHE A 219 -2.19 -10.09 15.05
C PHE A 219 -3.10 -9.01 14.48
N THR A 220 -3.76 -8.29 15.39
CA THR A 220 -4.56 -7.11 15.05
C THR A 220 -4.11 -5.93 15.89
N LEU A 221 -3.86 -4.79 15.22
CA LEU A 221 -3.52 -3.53 15.85
C LEU A 221 -4.63 -2.50 15.59
N SER A 222 -4.79 -1.57 16.52
CA SER A 222 -5.53 -0.32 16.30
C SER A 222 -4.66 0.88 16.64
N GLU A 223 -4.82 1.98 15.92
CA GLU A 223 -4.15 3.22 16.24
C GLU A 223 -4.64 3.77 17.59
N GLY A 224 -3.73 4.31 18.36
CA GLY A 224 -3.98 4.83 19.70
C GLY A 224 -3.44 3.91 20.80
N SER A 225 -2.67 4.47 21.72
CA SER A 225 -2.22 3.76 22.91
C SER A 225 -3.39 3.64 23.87
N SER A 226 -4.00 2.46 24.02
CA SER A 226 -4.85 2.19 25.15
C SER A 226 -3.94 1.70 26.30
N ASN A 227 -3.92 2.40 27.41
CA ASN A 227 -3.29 1.94 28.67
C ASN A 227 -4.02 0.75 29.32
N SER A 228 -4.95 0.12 28.62
CA SER A 228 -5.69 -1.05 29.10
C SER A 228 -5.28 -2.31 28.34
N ILE A 229 -4.34 -3.05 28.90
CA ILE A 229 -4.10 -4.45 28.52
C ILE A 229 -5.24 -5.27 29.15
N SER A 230 -6.26 -5.61 28.37
CA SER A 230 -7.20 -6.66 28.75
C SER A 230 -6.52 -8.02 28.49
N THR A 231 -5.91 -8.60 29.51
CA THR A 231 -5.41 -9.99 29.47
C THR A 231 -6.62 -10.94 29.53
N GLY A 232 -7.15 -11.28 28.37
CA GLY A 232 -8.02 -12.45 28.22
C GLY A 232 -7.12 -13.68 27.98
N ILE A 233 -6.88 -14.47 29.01
CA ILE A 233 -6.35 -15.83 28.86
C ILE A 233 -7.57 -16.71 28.59
N GLY A 234 -7.70 -17.22 27.38
CA GLY A 234 -8.63 -18.27 27.01
C GLY A 234 -7.87 -19.51 26.61
#